data_2d903b7275912a2c52a76b4ce9b1911f
#
_entry.id   2d903b7275912a2c52a76b4ce9b1911f
#
_cell.length_a   1.000
_cell.length_b   1.000
_cell.length_c   1.000
_cell.angle_alpha   90.00
_cell.angle_beta   90.00
_cell.angle_gamma   90.00
#
_symmetry.space_group_name_H-M   'P 1'
#
loop_
_entity.id
_entity.type
_entity.pdbx_description
1 polymer ?
#
loop_
_entity_poly.entity_id
_entity_poly.type
_entity_poly.pdbx_seq_one_letter_code
_entity_poly.pdbx_strand_id
1 'polypeptide(L)'
;MSLKKFAILTLMVCVLSACNNQKTKTVKDKSSLQESILPGWNTWNNPNLLSFVKMPEGLSLRVTYRKKKGGPYWVDQAYVTGPQINFQEKITPIAHAYDGSYIELNLEWQGMKTKIKTARDGDDIFILVTPDTVPENPHFLVLEAGILWNLSEGKVTNRKDFMEAELNSGKMAIRSVNEPIGLDFPLPTAHLTFRSEVENAFYTGKERNLDEIKAIVERGKAKFDSGKAKYNELADAYEAMQAVLSWNLFYDAQNKRAITSVSRVWNEAWGGYIIFDWDTYFAALMLSLDQKELAYSNAIAITSSLTEQGFVPNVEASFGVKSFDRSQPPVGSMVCKLIFDKYQEKWFLQEVYQNLLTWNRWWDKHRNNQGFLSWGSDPHPKGMDDSNSKHAAMLESGLDNSPLFDDAVFNTETHTLELADAGLMGLYVADCNYLSEIATILGKADEAKELKERSAKYGEKLKELWDNESGIFRDKYTDRNEFSKHLAPTNFYPLIAGVATQEQAERMMKNYFFNPKEFFGDFMIPSISRSDPAFSDNNYWRGRIWAPMNFLVYMGLRNYNLPEARKALVDKSQELILKEWRQNRHVYENYNSVTGIGGDVNSSDAFYSWGGLLSFIALMDQGYYNK
;
A
#
# COMPACT_ATOMS: atom_id res chain seq x y z
N MET A 1 9.32 12.39 -74.61
CA MET A 1 8.68 11.21 -73.99
C MET A 1 9.26 11.08 -72.62
N SER A 2 8.62 11.16 -71.52
CA SER A 2 7.27 11.52 -71.05
C SER A 2 7.43 11.76 -69.54
N LEU A 3 7.12 12.98 -69.11
CA LEU A 3 6.86 13.36 -67.72
C LEU A 3 5.64 12.56 -67.21
N LYS A 4 5.80 11.66 -66.30
CA LYS A 4 4.77 11.13 -65.41
C LYS A 4 5.39 10.09 -64.46
N LYS A 5 6.12 10.50 -63.44
CA LYS A 5 6.41 9.72 -62.21
C LYS A 5 7.04 10.64 -61.14
N PHE A 6 6.34 11.72 -60.76
CA PHE A 6 6.77 12.54 -59.60
C PHE A 6 5.52 13.23 -59.04
N ALA A 7 4.60 12.48 -58.43
CA ALA A 7 3.48 13.03 -57.70
C ALA A 7 2.76 12.01 -56.80
N ILE A 8 3.47 11.13 -56.10
CA ILE A 8 2.91 10.26 -55.01
C ILE A 8 3.95 10.04 -53.91
N LEU A 9 4.65 11.07 -53.48
CA LEU A 9 5.55 10.96 -52.31
C LEU A 9 5.55 12.22 -51.44
N THR A 10 4.50 13.00 -51.45
CA THR A 10 4.43 14.23 -50.64
C THR A 10 3.14 14.37 -49.81
N LEU A 11 2.43 13.25 -49.57
CA LEU A 11 1.19 13.29 -48.78
C LEU A 11 1.18 12.27 -47.62
N MET A 12 2.35 11.86 -47.10
CA MET A 12 2.46 10.90 -46.00
C MET A 12 3.41 11.38 -44.87
N VAL A 13 3.60 12.69 -44.71
CA VAL A 13 4.48 13.26 -43.65
C VAL A 13 3.77 14.30 -42.77
N CYS A 14 2.46 14.45 -42.83
CA CYS A 14 1.74 15.44 -42.00
C CYS A 14 0.66 14.87 -41.06
N VAL A 15 0.84 13.62 -40.53
CA VAL A 15 -0.09 13.05 -39.51
C VAL A 15 0.66 12.50 -38.28
N LEU A 16 1.90 12.86 -38.06
CA LEU A 16 2.65 12.47 -36.86
C LEU A 16 3.26 13.68 -36.15
N SER A 17 2.45 14.66 -35.75
CA SER A 17 2.91 15.76 -34.89
C SER A 17 1.77 16.35 -34.07
N ALA A 18 1.04 15.51 -33.37
CA ALA A 18 0.18 15.90 -32.23
C ALA A 18 0.43 14.96 -31.06
N CYS A 19 1.69 14.58 -30.81
CA CYS A 19 2.11 14.09 -29.51
C CYS A 19 2.30 15.31 -28.61
N ASN A 20 1.39 15.42 -27.67
CA ASN A 20 1.39 16.38 -26.57
C ASN A 20 2.78 16.41 -25.93
N ASN A 21 3.58 17.45 -26.20
CA ASN A 21 4.82 17.76 -25.50
C ASN A 21 4.48 18.27 -24.09
N GLN A 22 3.91 17.45 -23.24
CA GLN A 22 4.15 17.61 -21.81
C GLN A 22 5.64 17.30 -21.62
N LYS A 23 6.47 18.34 -21.51
CA LYS A 23 7.82 18.24 -20.99
C LYS A 23 7.69 17.58 -19.62
N THR A 24 8.03 16.31 -19.51
CA THR A 24 8.16 15.62 -18.22
C THR A 24 9.16 16.45 -17.41
N LYS A 25 8.66 17.15 -16.38
CA LYS A 25 9.53 17.88 -15.45
C LYS A 25 10.50 16.86 -14.86
N THR A 26 11.79 17.13 -14.96
CA THR A 26 12.81 16.25 -14.36
C THR A 26 12.69 16.36 -12.85
N VAL A 27 12.32 15.27 -12.17
CA VAL A 27 12.28 15.20 -10.70
C VAL A 27 13.71 15.14 -10.18
N LYS A 28 14.09 16.08 -9.31
CA LYS A 28 15.45 16.24 -8.77
C LYS A 28 15.49 16.32 -7.24
N ASP A 29 14.35 16.51 -6.61
CA ASP A 29 14.18 16.71 -5.17
C ASP A 29 12.72 16.51 -4.76
N LYS A 30 12.47 16.55 -3.45
CA LYS A 30 11.14 16.37 -2.86
C LYS A 30 10.10 17.39 -3.38
N SER A 31 10.49 18.62 -3.66
CA SER A 31 9.56 19.66 -4.15
C SER A 31 9.10 19.35 -5.58
N SER A 32 10.04 19.08 -6.49
CA SER A 32 9.72 18.69 -7.87
C SER A 32 8.98 17.36 -7.96
N LEU A 33 9.21 16.45 -6.99
CA LEU A 33 8.45 15.21 -6.85
C LEU A 33 6.96 15.48 -6.62
N GLN A 34 6.62 16.30 -5.64
CA GLN A 34 5.22 16.63 -5.35
C GLN A 34 4.55 17.35 -6.53
N GLU A 35 5.24 18.29 -7.17
CA GLU A 35 4.75 18.96 -8.37
C GLU A 35 4.47 17.99 -9.53
N SER A 36 5.16 16.86 -9.60
CA SER A 36 4.94 15.85 -10.66
C SER A 36 3.78 14.90 -10.37
N ILE A 37 3.53 14.58 -9.08
CA ILE A 37 2.50 13.64 -8.65
C ILE A 37 1.11 14.28 -8.62
N LEU A 38 1.03 15.53 -8.12
CA LEU A 38 -0.25 16.13 -7.78
C LEU A 38 -1.20 16.37 -8.97
N PRO A 39 -0.79 16.83 -10.17
CA PRO A 39 -1.73 17.28 -11.20
C PRO A 39 -2.66 16.19 -11.71
N GLY A 40 -3.96 16.44 -11.62
CA GLY A 40 -4.99 15.59 -12.20
C GLY A 40 -6.16 15.32 -11.28
N TRP A 41 -7.11 14.52 -11.76
CA TRP A 41 -8.26 14.05 -11.01
C TRP A 41 -7.97 12.68 -10.39
N ASN A 42 -8.40 12.47 -9.14
CA ASN A 42 -8.16 11.23 -8.39
C ASN A 42 -9.17 11.09 -7.24
N THR A 43 -9.06 10.02 -6.43
CA THR A 43 -9.92 9.72 -5.27
C THR A 43 -9.22 10.01 -3.93
N TRP A 44 -8.36 11.01 -3.87
CA TRP A 44 -7.48 11.24 -2.70
C TRP A 44 -8.14 11.91 -1.50
N ASN A 45 -9.45 12.12 -1.55
CA ASN A 45 -10.20 12.52 -0.39
C ASN A 45 -10.34 11.33 0.58
N ASN A 46 -9.63 11.39 1.70
CA ASN A 46 -9.51 10.26 2.63
C ASN A 46 -10.87 9.68 3.11
N PRO A 47 -11.87 10.48 3.53
CA PRO A 47 -13.11 9.93 4.08
C PRO A 47 -14.10 9.39 3.04
N ASN A 48 -13.90 9.62 1.72
CA ASN A 48 -14.94 9.28 0.75
C ASN A 48 -14.40 8.97 -0.64
N LEU A 49 -14.50 7.72 -1.08
CA LEU A 49 -14.07 7.23 -2.39
C LEU A 49 -14.97 7.70 -3.55
N LEU A 50 -16.15 8.25 -3.27
CA LEU A 50 -17.05 8.84 -4.27
C LEU A 50 -16.75 10.33 -4.53
N SER A 51 -15.65 10.83 -3.97
CA SER A 51 -15.16 12.20 -4.13
C SER A 51 -13.99 12.22 -5.12
N PHE A 52 -14.20 12.82 -6.29
CA PHE A 52 -13.19 12.98 -7.33
C PHE A 52 -12.57 14.36 -7.21
N VAL A 53 -11.28 14.41 -6.94
CA VAL A 53 -10.57 15.63 -6.58
C VAL A 53 -9.58 16.03 -7.65
N LYS A 54 -9.71 17.26 -8.17
CA LYS A 54 -8.73 17.89 -9.06
C LYS A 54 -7.59 18.51 -8.25
N MET A 55 -6.40 17.96 -8.41
CA MET A 55 -5.19 18.50 -7.80
C MET A 55 -4.39 19.33 -8.81
N PRO A 56 -3.66 20.35 -8.39
CA PRO A 56 -3.39 20.74 -6.99
C PRO A 56 -4.44 21.67 -6.37
N GLU A 57 -5.51 22.07 -7.07
CA GLU A 57 -6.47 23.07 -6.59
C GLU A 57 -7.41 22.57 -5.47
N GLY A 58 -7.56 21.25 -5.31
CA GLY A 58 -8.46 20.64 -4.33
C GLY A 58 -9.94 20.73 -4.70
N LEU A 59 -10.29 21.01 -5.97
CA LEU A 59 -11.69 20.99 -6.41
C LEU A 59 -12.22 19.56 -6.34
N SER A 60 -13.20 19.33 -5.49
CA SER A 60 -13.88 18.04 -5.31
C SER A 60 -15.23 18.04 -5.99
N LEU A 61 -15.52 16.99 -6.74
CA LEU A 61 -16.85 16.60 -7.21
C LEU A 61 -17.24 15.32 -6.49
N ARG A 62 -18.25 15.39 -5.60
CA ARG A 62 -18.73 14.23 -4.84
C ARG A 62 -20.07 13.75 -5.41
N VAL A 63 -20.12 12.50 -5.83
CA VAL A 63 -21.36 11.80 -6.18
C VAL A 63 -21.92 11.14 -4.93
N THR A 64 -23.14 11.49 -4.53
CA THR A 64 -23.75 10.91 -3.33
C THR A 64 -25.24 10.64 -3.53
N TYR A 65 -25.83 9.83 -2.68
CA TYR A 65 -27.25 9.54 -2.65
C TYR A 65 -27.87 10.07 -1.38
N ARG A 66 -29.10 10.62 -1.51
CA ARG A 66 -29.89 11.11 -0.41
C ARG A 66 -31.26 10.44 -0.38
N LYS A 67 -31.63 9.92 0.79
CA LYS A 67 -32.91 9.26 1.01
C LYS A 67 -34.07 10.27 1.01
N LYS A 68 -35.19 9.92 0.36
CA LYS A 68 -36.40 10.77 0.32
C LYS A 68 -37.07 10.89 1.69
N LYS A 69 -37.13 9.80 2.48
CA LYS A 69 -37.79 9.76 3.80
C LYS A 69 -37.12 8.76 4.73
N GLY A 70 -36.92 9.16 6.00
CA GLY A 70 -36.50 8.31 7.13
C GLY A 70 -35.15 7.61 7.02
N GLY A 71 -34.50 7.31 8.13
CA GLY A 71 -33.21 6.60 8.22
C GLY A 71 -31.99 7.47 7.89
N PRO A 72 -30.82 6.85 7.70
CA PRO A 72 -29.63 7.61 7.35
C PRO A 72 -29.85 8.37 6.05
N TYR A 73 -29.57 9.65 6.10
CA TYR A 73 -30.07 10.57 5.10
C TYR A 73 -29.26 10.57 3.80
N TRP A 74 -27.98 10.11 3.85
CA TRP A 74 -27.12 10.09 2.67
C TRP A 74 -25.81 9.28 2.86
N VAL A 75 -25.08 9.07 1.77
CA VAL A 75 -23.73 8.50 1.79
C VAL A 75 -22.73 9.61 2.07
N ASP A 76 -22.27 9.71 3.30
CA ASP A 76 -21.31 10.75 3.72
C ASP A 76 -19.88 10.23 3.70
N GLN A 77 -19.63 9.08 4.26
CA GLN A 77 -18.37 8.36 4.18
C GLN A 77 -18.53 7.15 3.27
N ALA A 78 -17.49 6.78 2.52
CA ALA A 78 -17.56 5.65 1.61
C ALA A 78 -16.20 4.98 1.47
N TYR A 79 -16.13 3.69 1.86
CA TYR A 79 -14.92 2.88 1.85
C TYR A 79 -15.16 1.51 1.21
N VAL A 80 -14.08 0.85 0.80
CA VAL A 80 -14.11 -0.59 0.51
C VAL A 80 -14.08 -1.34 1.85
N THR A 81 -15.14 -2.11 2.12
CA THR A 81 -15.31 -2.82 3.40
C THR A 81 -15.56 -4.30 3.16
N GLY A 82 -15.25 -5.11 4.17
CA GLY A 82 -15.56 -6.55 4.19
C GLY A 82 -16.95 -6.88 4.71
N PRO A 83 -17.32 -8.15 4.62
CA PRO A 83 -18.63 -8.62 5.05
C PRO A 83 -18.87 -8.51 6.58
N GLN A 84 -17.80 -8.36 7.37
CA GLN A 84 -17.88 -8.24 8.84
C GLN A 84 -18.18 -6.82 9.31
N ILE A 85 -17.94 -5.82 8.46
CA ILE A 85 -18.16 -4.42 8.80
C ILE A 85 -19.52 -3.99 8.25
N ASN A 86 -20.43 -3.69 9.14
CA ASN A 86 -21.80 -3.30 8.78
C ASN A 86 -21.85 -1.79 8.44
N PHE A 87 -21.23 -1.40 7.32
CA PHE A 87 -21.46 -0.10 6.73
C PHE A 87 -22.78 -0.08 5.94
N GLN A 88 -23.37 1.09 5.84
CA GLN A 88 -24.64 1.26 5.13
C GLN A 88 -24.49 1.14 3.61
N GLU A 89 -23.34 1.49 3.11
CA GLU A 89 -22.92 1.36 1.71
C GLU A 89 -21.92 0.22 1.55
N LYS A 90 -22.01 -0.44 0.40
CA LYS A 90 -21.03 -1.41 -0.03
C LYS A 90 -20.39 -0.91 -1.33
N ILE A 91 -19.09 -0.69 -1.31
CA ILE A 91 -18.30 -0.34 -2.48
C ILE A 91 -17.50 -1.55 -2.95
N THR A 92 -17.69 -1.93 -4.22
CA THR A 92 -16.86 -2.92 -4.90
C THR A 92 -15.93 -2.19 -5.86
N PRO A 93 -14.61 -2.22 -5.64
CA PRO A 93 -13.62 -1.60 -6.50
C PRO A 93 -13.44 -2.43 -7.76
N ILE A 94 -13.64 -1.83 -8.94
CA ILE A 94 -13.51 -2.52 -10.23
C ILE A 94 -12.22 -2.13 -10.92
N ALA A 95 -11.93 -0.84 -11.06
CA ALA A 95 -10.74 -0.33 -11.71
C ALA A 95 -10.32 1.01 -11.10
N HIS A 96 -9.01 1.25 -10.99
CA HIS A 96 -8.46 2.55 -10.63
C HIS A 96 -7.07 2.72 -11.25
N ALA A 97 -6.95 3.54 -12.28
CA ALA A 97 -5.63 3.95 -12.77
C ALA A 97 -4.95 4.84 -11.73
N TYR A 98 -3.67 4.62 -11.44
CA TYR A 98 -2.92 5.40 -10.43
C TYR A 98 -2.98 6.92 -10.68
N ASP A 99 -2.99 7.33 -11.94
CA ASP A 99 -3.09 8.74 -12.34
C ASP A 99 -4.54 9.26 -12.38
N GLY A 100 -5.52 8.47 -11.96
CA GLY A 100 -6.95 8.80 -12.00
C GLY A 100 -7.53 8.97 -13.41
N SER A 101 -6.82 8.54 -14.47
CA SER A 101 -7.30 8.65 -15.84
C SER A 101 -8.52 7.79 -16.16
N TYR A 102 -8.71 6.71 -15.39
CA TYR A 102 -9.92 5.87 -15.40
C TYR A 102 -10.19 5.29 -14.02
N ILE A 103 -11.44 5.36 -13.57
CA ILE A 103 -11.89 4.79 -12.29
C ILE A 103 -13.26 4.14 -12.53
N GLU A 104 -13.48 2.95 -11.94
CA GLU A 104 -14.76 2.25 -11.97
C GLU A 104 -15.02 1.57 -10.63
N LEU A 105 -16.22 1.76 -10.10
CA LEU A 105 -16.71 1.10 -8.89
C LEU A 105 -18.20 0.78 -8.99
N ASN A 106 -18.63 -0.21 -8.20
CA ASN A 106 -20.04 -0.46 -7.94
C ASN A 106 -20.37 0.00 -6.51
N LEU A 107 -21.50 0.70 -6.38
CA LEU A 107 -22.06 1.13 -5.10
C LEU A 107 -23.39 0.41 -4.86
N GLU A 108 -23.54 -0.21 -3.68
CA GLU A 108 -24.82 -0.68 -3.16
C GLU A 108 -25.17 0.12 -1.91
N TRP A 109 -26.35 0.74 -1.89
CA TRP A 109 -26.83 1.52 -0.75
C TRP A 109 -28.36 1.56 -0.71
N GLN A 110 -28.95 1.15 0.42
CA GLN A 110 -30.39 1.25 0.67
C GLN A 110 -31.27 0.70 -0.49
N GLY A 111 -30.90 -0.43 -1.07
CA GLY A 111 -31.59 -1.05 -2.19
C GLY A 111 -31.26 -0.48 -3.59
N MET A 112 -30.47 0.58 -3.66
CA MET A 112 -29.87 1.05 -4.90
C MET A 112 -28.64 0.25 -5.24
N LYS A 113 -28.47 -0.14 -6.51
CA LYS A 113 -27.19 -0.61 -7.06
C LYS A 113 -26.83 0.27 -8.25
N THR A 114 -25.61 0.80 -8.25
CA THR A 114 -25.18 1.80 -9.22
C THR A 114 -23.74 1.53 -9.63
N LYS A 115 -23.46 1.65 -10.94
CA LYS A 115 -22.10 1.72 -11.48
C LYS A 115 -21.68 3.17 -11.63
N ILE A 116 -20.49 3.48 -11.14
CA ILE A 116 -19.89 4.80 -11.32
C ILE A 116 -18.58 4.60 -12.07
N LYS A 117 -18.48 5.24 -13.24
CA LYS A 117 -17.29 5.24 -14.08
C LYS A 117 -16.81 6.66 -14.28
N THR A 118 -15.50 6.88 -14.21
CA THR A 118 -14.91 8.17 -14.56
C THR A 118 -13.81 8.02 -15.58
N ALA A 119 -13.64 9.04 -16.41
CA ALA A 119 -12.50 9.15 -17.30
C ALA A 119 -12.06 10.62 -17.42
N ARG A 120 -10.83 10.83 -17.90
CA ARG A 120 -10.26 12.16 -18.16
C ARG A 120 -10.07 12.38 -19.66
N ASP A 121 -10.26 13.64 -20.07
CA ASP A 121 -9.83 14.13 -21.39
C ASP A 121 -9.18 15.51 -21.19
N GLY A 122 -7.85 15.56 -21.21
CA GLY A 122 -7.08 16.72 -20.77
C GLY A 122 -7.28 17.00 -19.26
N ASP A 123 -7.67 18.24 -18.95
CA ASP A 123 -7.95 18.69 -17.57
C ASP A 123 -9.39 18.41 -17.12
N ASP A 124 -10.25 17.94 -18.02
CA ASP A 124 -11.65 17.68 -17.73
C ASP A 124 -11.88 16.25 -17.22
N ILE A 125 -12.84 16.12 -16.29
CA ILE A 125 -13.36 14.83 -15.82
C ILE A 125 -14.75 14.58 -16.38
N PHE A 126 -15.04 13.32 -16.63
CA PHE A 126 -16.34 12.81 -17.06
C PHE A 126 -16.76 11.69 -16.11
N ILE A 127 -17.93 11.83 -15.49
CA ILE A 127 -18.48 10.90 -14.49
C ILE A 127 -19.78 10.35 -15.02
N LEU A 128 -19.85 9.06 -15.28
CA LEU A 128 -21.04 8.35 -15.70
C LEU A 128 -21.61 7.54 -14.54
N VAL A 129 -22.87 7.78 -14.20
CA VAL A 129 -23.59 7.12 -13.10
C VAL A 129 -24.75 6.34 -13.69
N THR A 130 -24.62 5.01 -13.71
CA THR A 130 -25.61 4.12 -14.35
C THR A 130 -26.29 3.27 -13.27
N PRO A 131 -27.61 3.41 -13.04
CA PRO A 131 -28.34 2.58 -12.10
C PRO A 131 -28.50 1.16 -12.65
N ASP A 132 -28.17 0.15 -11.84
CA ASP A 132 -28.44 -1.27 -12.14
C ASP A 132 -29.72 -1.77 -11.45
N THR A 133 -29.96 -1.30 -10.21
CA THR A 133 -31.15 -1.63 -9.43
C THR A 133 -31.70 -0.37 -8.76
N VAL A 134 -33.00 -0.17 -8.91
CA VAL A 134 -33.69 0.99 -8.36
C VAL A 134 -34.84 0.50 -7.46
N PRO A 135 -34.93 0.91 -6.20
CA PRO A 135 -36.03 0.54 -5.31
C PRO A 135 -37.34 1.24 -5.76
N GLU A 136 -38.49 0.74 -5.30
CA GLU A 136 -39.81 1.29 -5.59
C GLU A 136 -39.92 2.81 -5.29
N ASN A 137 -39.26 3.24 -4.21
CA ASN A 137 -39.10 4.64 -3.85
C ASN A 137 -37.64 5.08 -4.03
N PRO A 138 -37.23 5.47 -5.25
CA PRO A 138 -35.83 5.79 -5.52
C PRO A 138 -35.37 7.00 -4.72
N HIS A 139 -34.09 7.00 -4.38
CA HIS A 139 -33.43 8.09 -3.67
C HIS A 139 -33.07 9.23 -4.62
N PHE A 140 -32.64 10.36 -4.10
CA PHE A 140 -32.10 11.43 -4.92
C PHE A 140 -30.62 11.19 -5.16
N LEU A 141 -30.16 11.39 -6.39
CA LEU A 141 -28.76 11.50 -6.73
C LEU A 141 -28.33 12.97 -6.57
N VAL A 142 -27.23 13.21 -5.87
CA VAL A 142 -26.72 14.56 -5.61
C VAL A 142 -25.29 14.65 -6.10
N LEU A 143 -24.99 15.66 -6.90
CA LEU A 143 -23.64 16.07 -7.24
C LEU A 143 -23.29 17.28 -6.37
N GLU A 144 -22.30 17.13 -5.50
CA GLU A 144 -21.75 18.23 -4.72
C GLU A 144 -20.42 18.69 -5.29
N ALA A 145 -20.10 19.97 -5.13
CA ALA A 145 -18.81 20.50 -5.49
C ALA A 145 -18.30 21.51 -4.46
N GLY A 146 -17.02 21.42 -4.13
CA GLY A 146 -16.37 22.28 -3.14
C GLY A 146 -14.86 22.26 -3.28
N ILE A 147 -14.17 23.10 -2.50
CA ILE A 147 -12.71 23.12 -2.45
C ILE A 147 -12.27 22.51 -1.13
N LEU A 148 -11.47 21.45 -1.20
CA LEU A 148 -10.95 20.74 -0.05
C LEU A 148 -9.63 21.36 0.41
N TRP A 149 -9.33 21.18 1.71
CA TRP A 149 -8.06 21.47 2.35
C TRP A 149 -7.57 22.92 2.22
N ASN A 150 -8.43 23.85 1.82
CA ASN A 150 -8.08 25.26 1.58
C ASN A 150 -6.91 25.44 0.57
N LEU A 151 -6.79 24.52 -0.41
CA LEU A 151 -5.71 24.57 -1.40
C LEU A 151 -5.89 25.68 -2.44
N SER A 152 -7.10 26.20 -2.61
CA SER A 152 -7.41 27.35 -3.47
C SER A 152 -8.25 28.36 -2.70
N GLU A 153 -8.01 29.66 -2.92
CA GLU A 153 -8.85 30.75 -2.40
C GLU A 153 -10.19 30.87 -3.13
N GLY A 154 -10.44 30.03 -4.12
CA GLY A 154 -11.63 30.03 -4.94
C GLY A 154 -12.89 29.58 -4.20
N LYS A 155 -13.98 29.55 -4.92
CA LYS A 155 -15.29 29.08 -4.44
C LYS A 155 -16.04 28.34 -5.55
N VAL A 156 -16.99 27.52 -5.13
CA VAL A 156 -17.96 26.93 -6.05
C VAL A 156 -19.33 27.57 -5.81
N THR A 157 -19.99 27.97 -6.88
CA THR A 157 -21.28 28.68 -6.83
C THR A 157 -22.30 27.93 -7.67
N ASN A 158 -23.51 27.70 -7.11
CA ASN A 158 -24.65 27.22 -7.88
C ASN A 158 -25.07 28.27 -8.92
N ARG A 159 -25.27 27.82 -10.14
CA ARG A 159 -26.03 28.51 -11.20
C ARG A 159 -27.35 27.76 -11.37
N LYS A 160 -28.20 28.23 -12.28
CA LYS A 160 -29.50 27.60 -12.49
C LYS A 160 -29.39 26.11 -12.84
N ASP A 161 -28.56 25.77 -13.82
CA ASP A 161 -28.48 24.42 -14.40
C ASP A 161 -27.08 23.80 -14.32
N PHE A 162 -26.10 24.49 -13.71
CA PHE A 162 -24.71 24.03 -13.55
C PHE A 162 -24.07 24.67 -12.32
N MET A 163 -22.88 24.20 -11.93
CA MET A 163 -22.05 24.87 -10.93
C MET A 163 -20.82 25.50 -11.58
N GLU A 164 -20.35 26.63 -11.06
CA GLU A 164 -19.14 27.31 -11.50
C GLU A 164 -18.11 27.31 -10.37
N ALA A 165 -16.97 26.69 -10.63
CA ALA A 165 -15.81 26.78 -9.75
C ALA A 165 -14.90 27.93 -10.20
N GLU A 166 -14.59 28.85 -9.29
CA GLU A 166 -13.54 29.86 -9.44
C GLU A 166 -12.29 29.31 -8.76
N LEU A 167 -11.23 29.05 -9.55
CA LEU A 167 -9.97 28.46 -9.08
C LEU A 167 -8.83 29.43 -9.38
N ASN A 168 -7.66 29.22 -8.77
CA ASN A 168 -6.47 30.01 -9.09
C ASN A 168 -6.05 29.88 -10.57
N SER A 169 -6.35 28.73 -11.20
CA SER A 169 -6.10 28.46 -12.62
C SER A 169 -7.14 29.07 -13.57
N GLY A 170 -8.26 29.62 -13.05
CA GLY A 170 -9.35 30.17 -13.83
C GLY A 170 -10.73 29.63 -13.46
N LYS A 171 -11.71 29.86 -14.31
CA LYS A 171 -13.09 29.38 -14.09
C LYS A 171 -13.32 28.04 -14.76
N MET A 172 -14.00 27.15 -14.05
CA MET A 172 -14.41 25.83 -14.54
C MET A 172 -15.91 25.62 -14.35
N ALA A 173 -16.62 25.30 -15.43
CA ALA A 173 -18.02 24.92 -15.35
C ALA A 173 -18.14 23.42 -15.02
N ILE A 174 -19.03 23.09 -14.10
CA ILE A 174 -19.38 21.72 -13.68
C ILE A 174 -20.82 21.49 -14.15
N ARG A 175 -21.00 20.61 -15.09
CA ARG A 175 -22.22 20.44 -15.88
C ARG A 175 -22.81 19.05 -15.73
N SER A 176 -24.06 18.88 -16.09
CA SER A 176 -24.76 17.61 -16.23
C SER A 176 -25.44 17.52 -17.60
N VAL A 177 -25.62 16.30 -18.10
CA VAL A 177 -26.43 16.06 -19.31
C VAL A 177 -27.92 16.18 -18.99
N ASN A 178 -28.33 15.70 -17.82
CA ASN A 178 -29.72 15.75 -17.36
C ASN A 178 -29.99 17.07 -16.65
N GLU A 179 -31.22 17.58 -16.77
CA GLU A 179 -31.67 18.75 -16.02
C GLU A 179 -31.79 18.45 -14.52
N PRO A 180 -31.28 19.31 -13.64
CA PRO A 180 -31.49 19.20 -12.19
C PRO A 180 -33.00 19.30 -11.83
N ILE A 181 -33.45 18.58 -10.83
CA ILE A 181 -34.85 18.59 -10.40
C ILE A 181 -35.23 19.75 -9.46
N GLY A 182 -34.31 20.69 -9.25
CA GLY A 182 -34.57 21.93 -8.51
C GLY A 182 -34.86 21.75 -7.01
N LEU A 183 -34.43 20.61 -6.42
CA LEU A 183 -34.46 20.39 -4.96
C LEU A 183 -33.18 20.89 -4.36
N ASP A 184 -33.31 21.72 -3.32
CA ASP A 184 -32.22 22.24 -2.54
C ASP A 184 -32.18 21.58 -1.16
N PHE A 185 -30.98 21.31 -0.66
CA PHE A 185 -30.75 20.72 0.64
C PHE A 185 -29.86 21.63 1.49
N PRO A 186 -29.95 21.61 2.82
CA PRO A 186 -29.12 22.45 3.69
C PRO A 186 -27.69 21.87 3.76
N LEU A 187 -26.97 21.87 2.62
CA LEU A 187 -25.59 21.46 2.50
C LEU A 187 -24.68 22.68 2.53
N PRO A 188 -23.49 22.57 3.15
CA PRO A 188 -22.53 23.68 3.18
C PRO A 188 -21.85 23.90 1.82
N THR A 189 -21.96 22.94 0.90
CA THR A 189 -21.33 22.96 -0.43
C THR A 189 -22.34 23.25 -1.53
N ALA A 190 -21.87 23.79 -2.65
CA ALA A 190 -22.67 23.90 -3.86
C ALA A 190 -23.10 22.50 -4.33
N HIS A 191 -24.34 22.34 -4.77
CA HIS A 191 -24.86 21.05 -5.20
C HIS A 191 -26.02 21.16 -6.20
N LEU A 192 -26.20 20.10 -6.98
CA LEU A 192 -27.34 19.89 -7.88
C LEU A 192 -27.94 18.50 -7.59
N THR A 193 -29.27 18.41 -7.68
CA THR A 193 -30.02 17.19 -7.38
C THR A 193 -30.65 16.62 -8.64
N PHE A 194 -30.61 15.29 -8.77
CA PHE A 194 -31.06 14.56 -9.96
C PHE A 194 -31.94 13.37 -9.60
N ARG A 195 -32.65 12.85 -10.59
CA ARG A 195 -33.33 11.55 -10.50
C ARG A 195 -32.29 10.44 -10.56
N SER A 196 -32.36 9.51 -9.62
CA SER A 196 -31.42 8.37 -9.52
C SER A 196 -31.84 7.16 -10.36
N GLU A 197 -33.07 7.15 -10.85
CA GLU A 197 -33.64 6.05 -11.64
C GLU A 197 -33.24 6.07 -13.12
N VAL A 198 -32.53 7.11 -13.56
CA VAL A 198 -32.02 7.26 -14.93
C VAL A 198 -30.50 7.37 -14.93
N GLU A 199 -29.90 7.06 -16.07
CA GLU A 199 -28.47 7.27 -16.26
C GLU A 199 -28.17 8.77 -16.23
N ASN A 200 -27.16 9.16 -15.44
CA ASN A 200 -26.69 10.53 -15.30
C ASN A 200 -25.24 10.63 -15.74
N ALA A 201 -24.89 11.75 -16.35
CA ALA A 201 -23.51 12.07 -16.67
C ALA A 201 -23.16 13.48 -16.20
N PHE A 202 -22.05 13.59 -15.46
CA PHE A 202 -21.48 14.84 -14.96
C PHE A 202 -20.12 15.07 -15.58
N TYR A 203 -19.77 16.33 -15.84
CA TYR A 203 -18.51 16.65 -16.50
C TYR A 203 -18.07 18.09 -16.26
N THR A 204 -16.80 18.35 -16.51
CA THR A 204 -16.26 19.71 -16.50
C THR A 204 -15.97 20.21 -17.91
N GLY A 205 -15.77 21.52 -18.05
CA GLY A 205 -15.36 22.15 -19.30
C GLY A 205 -16.50 22.49 -20.26
N LYS A 206 -16.27 22.26 -21.56
CA LYS A 206 -17.22 22.61 -22.61
C LYS A 206 -18.40 21.65 -22.64
N GLU A 207 -19.51 22.12 -23.25
CA GLU A 207 -20.70 21.29 -23.40
C GLU A 207 -20.46 20.00 -24.16
N ARG A 208 -21.04 18.90 -23.63
CA ARG A 208 -20.97 17.53 -24.16
C ARG A 208 -22.34 16.86 -24.08
N ASN A 209 -22.64 16.00 -25.05
CA ASN A 209 -23.79 15.09 -24.96
C ASN A 209 -23.40 13.74 -24.35
N LEU A 210 -24.40 12.92 -24.06
CA LEU A 210 -24.21 11.62 -23.39
C LEU A 210 -23.34 10.65 -24.20
N ASP A 211 -23.51 10.61 -25.53
CA ASP A 211 -22.77 9.68 -26.39
C ASP A 211 -21.27 10.05 -26.45
N GLU A 212 -20.95 11.36 -26.48
CA GLU A 212 -19.56 11.82 -26.38
C GLU A 212 -18.92 11.44 -25.06
N ILE A 213 -19.63 11.55 -23.92
CA ILE A 213 -19.15 11.19 -22.61
C ILE A 213 -18.93 9.68 -22.52
N LYS A 214 -19.89 8.88 -22.98
CA LYS A 214 -19.73 7.41 -23.06
C LYS A 214 -18.50 7.03 -23.88
N ALA A 215 -18.29 7.65 -25.03
CA ALA A 215 -17.12 7.38 -25.86
C ALA A 215 -15.79 7.74 -25.16
N ILE A 216 -15.75 8.79 -24.34
CA ILE A 216 -14.58 9.17 -23.55
C ILE A 216 -14.33 8.11 -22.45
N VAL A 217 -15.38 7.71 -21.73
CA VAL A 217 -15.29 6.69 -20.67
C VAL A 217 -14.81 5.35 -21.23
N GLU A 218 -15.34 4.91 -22.36
CA GLU A 218 -14.92 3.66 -23.01
C GLU A 218 -13.46 3.73 -23.51
N ARG A 219 -12.98 4.85 -24.01
CA ARG A 219 -11.55 5.04 -24.34
C ARG A 219 -10.67 4.97 -23.09
N GLY A 220 -11.11 5.57 -21.97
CA GLY A 220 -10.43 5.49 -20.69
C GLY A 220 -10.29 4.04 -20.22
N LYS A 221 -11.39 3.28 -20.27
CA LYS A 221 -11.41 1.86 -19.96
C LYS A 221 -10.46 1.04 -20.84
N ALA A 222 -10.53 1.22 -22.14
CA ALA A 222 -9.67 0.51 -23.09
C ALA A 222 -8.18 0.78 -22.82
N LYS A 223 -7.81 2.03 -22.47
CA LYS A 223 -6.44 2.38 -22.07
C LYS A 223 -6.03 1.66 -20.78
N PHE A 224 -6.89 1.65 -19.76
CA PHE A 224 -6.65 0.95 -18.51
C PHE A 224 -6.44 -0.56 -18.74
N ASP A 225 -7.35 -1.21 -19.48
CA ASP A 225 -7.27 -2.63 -19.78
C ASP A 225 -6.01 -2.99 -20.58
N SER A 226 -5.61 -2.15 -21.52
CA SER A 226 -4.36 -2.36 -22.28
C SER A 226 -3.11 -2.22 -21.40
N GLY A 227 -3.16 -1.37 -20.37
CA GLY A 227 -2.06 -1.16 -19.43
C GLY A 227 -1.71 -2.41 -18.61
N LYS A 228 -2.71 -3.17 -18.20
CA LYS A 228 -2.50 -4.43 -17.45
C LYS A 228 -2.15 -5.61 -18.34
N ALA A 229 -2.53 -5.60 -19.62
CA ALA A 229 -2.27 -6.68 -20.56
C ALA A 229 -0.79 -6.97 -20.78
N LYS A 230 0.11 -6.02 -20.50
CA LYS A 230 1.57 -6.21 -20.55
C LYS A 230 2.09 -7.26 -19.55
N TYR A 231 1.31 -7.62 -18.53
CA TYR A 231 1.66 -8.61 -17.52
C TYR A 231 1.18 -10.03 -17.89
N ASN A 232 0.58 -10.24 -19.07
CA ASN A 232 0.17 -11.53 -19.61
C ASN A 232 -0.66 -12.34 -18.60
N GLU A 233 -0.23 -13.56 -18.27
CA GLU A 233 -0.89 -14.44 -17.29
C GLU A 233 -0.94 -13.88 -15.86
N LEU A 234 -0.12 -12.89 -15.54
CA LEU A 234 -0.14 -12.18 -14.25
C LEU A 234 -1.02 -10.92 -14.26
N ALA A 235 -1.80 -10.66 -15.31
CA ALA A 235 -2.62 -9.46 -15.42
C ALA A 235 -3.62 -9.32 -14.27
N ASP A 236 -4.27 -10.41 -13.83
CA ASP A 236 -5.18 -10.39 -12.67
C ASP A 236 -4.43 -10.15 -11.35
N ALA A 237 -3.23 -10.72 -11.19
CA ALA A 237 -2.39 -10.51 -10.02
C ALA A 237 -1.92 -9.04 -9.94
N TYR A 238 -1.48 -8.49 -11.07
CA TYR A 238 -1.15 -7.07 -11.16
C TYR A 238 -2.37 -6.20 -10.83
N GLU A 239 -3.55 -6.51 -11.37
CA GLU A 239 -4.78 -5.74 -11.11
C GLU A 239 -5.15 -5.74 -9.62
N ALA A 240 -5.03 -6.88 -8.93
CA ALA A 240 -5.27 -6.97 -7.48
C ALA A 240 -4.32 -6.06 -6.68
N MET A 241 -3.02 -6.12 -6.99
CA MET A 241 -2.01 -5.25 -6.36
C MET A 241 -2.25 -3.78 -6.70
N GLN A 242 -2.49 -3.44 -7.97
CA GLN A 242 -2.77 -2.07 -8.40
C GLN A 242 -4.00 -1.52 -7.68
N ALA A 243 -5.09 -2.30 -7.63
CA ALA A 243 -6.33 -1.87 -6.99
C ALA A 243 -6.12 -1.53 -5.52
N VAL A 244 -5.52 -2.43 -4.74
CA VAL A 244 -5.35 -2.19 -3.29
C VAL A 244 -4.43 -1.00 -3.01
N LEU A 245 -3.46 -0.71 -3.87
CA LEU A 245 -2.59 0.46 -3.71
C LEU A 245 -3.30 1.75 -4.16
N SER A 246 -3.91 1.78 -5.35
CA SER A 246 -4.49 2.99 -5.93
C SER A 246 -5.71 3.50 -5.15
N TRP A 247 -6.59 2.60 -4.69
CA TRP A 247 -7.75 2.96 -3.87
C TRP A 247 -7.38 3.41 -2.45
N ASN A 248 -6.21 3.03 -1.92
CA ASN A 248 -5.69 3.45 -0.62
C ASN A 248 -4.77 4.67 -0.70
N LEU A 249 -4.48 5.20 -1.89
CA LEU A 249 -3.82 6.50 -2.05
C LEU A 249 -4.72 7.63 -1.53
N PHE A 250 -4.14 8.53 -0.76
CA PHE A 250 -4.82 9.73 -0.27
C PHE A 250 -3.86 10.92 -0.23
N TYR A 251 -4.42 12.13 -0.10
CA TYR A 251 -3.63 13.34 0.07
C TYR A 251 -3.55 13.75 1.53
N ASP A 252 -2.33 13.78 2.07
CA ASP A 252 -2.01 14.37 3.35
C ASP A 252 -1.80 15.87 3.17
N ALA A 253 -2.84 16.63 3.48
CA ALA A 253 -2.85 18.09 3.29
C ALA A 253 -1.91 18.82 4.24
N GLN A 254 -1.64 18.27 5.43
CA GLN A 254 -0.74 18.85 6.41
C GLN A 254 0.71 18.84 5.94
N ASN A 255 1.15 17.72 5.40
CA ASN A 255 2.51 17.53 4.89
C ASN A 255 2.62 17.70 3.37
N LYS A 256 1.51 18.02 2.69
CA LYS A 256 1.40 18.28 1.23
C LYS A 256 1.98 17.15 0.40
N ARG A 257 1.59 15.91 0.69
CA ARG A 257 2.11 14.70 0.06
C ARG A 257 0.98 13.71 -0.30
N ALA A 258 1.16 12.96 -1.40
CA ALA A 258 0.32 11.82 -1.72
C ALA A 258 1.02 10.54 -1.22
N ILE A 259 0.33 9.75 -0.40
CA ILE A 259 0.83 8.51 0.19
C ILE A 259 -0.25 7.43 0.21
N THR A 260 0.16 6.18 0.32
CA THR A 260 -0.72 5.03 0.45
C THR A 260 -0.88 4.69 1.94
N SER A 261 -2.11 4.71 2.45
CA SER A 261 -2.39 4.17 3.79
C SER A 261 -2.49 2.64 3.76
N VAL A 262 -2.48 2.04 4.93
CA VAL A 262 -2.73 0.61 5.07
C VAL A 262 -4.14 0.25 4.57
N SER A 263 -5.17 1.01 5.01
CA SER A 263 -6.51 1.00 4.45
C SER A 263 -7.30 2.25 4.85
N ARG A 264 -8.40 2.55 4.14
CA ARG A 264 -9.28 3.68 4.47
C ARG A 264 -10.08 3.43 5.75
N VAL A 265 -10.37 2.19 6.08
CA VAL A 265 -11.07 1.79 7.32
C VAL A 265 -10.19 2.07 8.54
N TRP A 266 -8.91 1.77 8.47
CA TRP A 266 -7.95 2.13 9.51
C TRP A 266 -7.82 3.65 9.67
N ASN A 267 -7.78 4.40 8.56
CA ASN A 267 -7.76 5.86 8.62
C ASN A 267 -8.97 6.42 9.37
N GLU A 268 -10.17 5.89 9.12
CA GLU A 268 -11.39 6.28 9.82
C GLU A 268 -11.29 5.98 11.32
N ALA A 269 -10.84 4.80 11.68
CA ALA A 269 -10.69 4.39 13.09
C ALA A 269 -9.73 5.30 13.87
N TRP A 270 -8.74 5.90 13.20
CA TRP A 270 -7.78 6.84 13.78
C TRP A 270 -8.15 8.32 13.60
N GLY A 271 -9.31 8.61 13.03
CA GLY A 271 -9.83 9.98 12.87
C GLY A 271 -9.08 10.83 11.85
N GLY A 272 -8.35 10.21 10.92
CA GLY A 272 -7.58 10.90 9.89
C GLY A 272 -6.82 9.91 9.03
N TYR A 273 -5.50 10.02 8.92
CA TYR A 273 -4.68 8.99 8.30
C TYR A 273 -3.83 8.26 9.33
N ILE A 274 -3.48 7.02 9.00
CA ILE A 274 -2.46 6.24 9.71
C ILE A 274 -1.56 5.55 8.69
N ILE A 275 -0.26 5.58 8.94
CA ILE A 275 0.76 4.82 8.23
C ILE A 275 1.62 4.07 9.25
N PHE A 276 2.02 2.87 8.88
CA PHE A 276 2.95 2.05 9.64
C PHE A 276 4.28 1.97 8.89
N ASP A 277 5.37 1.74 9.62
CA ASP A 277 6.74 1.70 9.10
C ASP A 277 6.87 0.73 7.92
N TRP A 278 6.91 -0.58 8.17
CA TRP A 278 7.18 -1.58 7.13
C TRP A 278 6.08 -1.67 6.07
N ASP A 279 4.81 -1.40 6.43
CA ASP A 279 3.68 -1.34 5.50
C ASP A 279 3.90 -0.28 4.42
N THR A 280 4.32 0.92 4.83
CA THR A 280 4.55 2.04 3.91
C THR A 280 5.77 1.78 3.03
N TYR A 281 6.83 1.15 3.55
CA TYR A 281 7.95 0.71 2.72
C TYR A 281 7.52 -0.36 1.72
N PHE A 282 6.71 -1.33 2.10
CA PHE A 282 6.21 -2.35 1.17
C PHE A 282 5.27 -1.74 0.11
N ALA A 283 4.42 -0.78 0.48
CA ALA A 283 3.63 -0.02 -0.49
C ALA A 283 4.54 0.72 -1.49
N ALA A 284 5.60 1.39 -1.02
CA ALA A 284 6.59 2.03 -1.89
C ALA A 284 7.26 1.03 -2.85
N LEU A 285 7.64 -0.14 -2.35
CA LEU A 285 8.27 -1.19 -3.16
C LEU A 285 7.33 -1.70 -4.26
N MET A 286 6.08 -2.01 -3.93
CA MET A 286 5.08 -2.45 -4.91
C MET A 286 4.79 -1.37 -5.96
N LEU A 287 4.62 -0.12 -5.54
CA LEU A 287 4.46 1.03 -6.43
C LEU A 287 5.65 1.19 -7.38
N SER A 288 6.86 0.86 -6.94
CA SER A 288 8.05 0.97 -7.77
C SER A 288 8.06 0.00 -8.97
N LEU A 289 7.09 -0.89 -9.08
CA LEU A 289 6.95 -1.73 -10.28
C LEU A 289 6.79 -0.87 -11.54
N ASP A 290 5.94 0.16 -11.49
CA ASP A 290 5.65 1.05 -12.63
C ASP A 290 5.20 2.49 -12.27
N GLN A 291 5.26 2.88 -10.98
CA GLN A 291 4.86 4.18 -10.45
C GLN A 291 6.00 4.82 -9.64
N LYS A 292 7.07 5.20 -10.34
CA LYS A 292 8.31 5.71 -9.74
C LYS A 292 8.10 6.82 -8.72
N GLU A 293 7.36 7.85 -9.11
CA GLU A 293 7.17 9.06 -8.29
C GLU A 293 6.34 8.75 -7.03
N LEU A 294 5.33 7.91 -7.13
CA LEU A 294 4.54 7.45 -5.97
C LEU A 294 5.38 6.56 -5.05
N ALA A 295 6.26 5.71 -5.61
CA ALA A 295 7.20 4.92 -4.81
C ALA A 295 8.13 5.81 -3.99
N TYR A 296 8.73 6.83 -4.62
CA TYR A 296 9.57 7.82 -3.94
C TYR A 296 8.79 8.57 -2.86
N SER A 297 7.56 9.00 -3.16
CA SER A 297 6.73 9.74 -2.20
C SER A 297 6.47 8.92 -0.93
N ASN A 298 6.12 7.64 -1.06
CA ASN A 298 5.88 6.75 0.09
C ASN A 298 7.17 6.48 0.88
N ALA A 299 8.26 6.09 0.22
CA ALA A 299 9.54 5.79 0.88
C ALA A 299 10.12 7.03 1.60
N ILE A 300 10.07 8.20 0.97
CA ILE A 300 10.52 9.46 1.58
C ILE A 300 9.61 9.84 2.74
N ALA A 301 8.28 9.67 2.60
CA ALA A 301 7.32 10.01 3.64
C ALA A 301 7.62 9.26 4.94
N ILE A 302 7.72 7.95 4.89
CA ILE A 302 7.96 7.13 6.07
C ILE A 302 9.36 7.32 6.63
N THR A 303 10.38 7.40 5.78
CA THR A 303 11.76 7.66 6.24
C THR A 303 11.90 9.04 6.91
N SER A 304 11.13 10.03 6.45
CA SER A 304 11.12 11.38 7.04
C SER A 304 10.34 11.46 8.36
N SER A 305 9.62 10.42 8.74
CA SER A 305 8.87 10.37 10.01
C SER A 305 9.76 10.11 11.23
N LEU A 306 11.08 9.96 11.02
CA LEU A 306 12.07 9.70 12.05
C LEU A 306 11.78 10.50 13.34
N THR A 307 11.81 9.82 14.47
CA THR A 307 11.60 10.44 15.79
C THR A 307 12.83 11.20 16.25
N GLU A 308 12.68 12.05 17.27
CA GLU A 308 13.81 12.72 17.93
C GLU A 308 14.78 11.75 18.61
N GLN A 309 14.33 10.50 18.92
CA GLN A 309 15.16 9.44 19.46
C GLN A 309 16.00 8.74 18.38
N GLY A 310 15.72 8.95 17.09
CA GLY A 310 16.50 8.46 15.97
C GLY A 310 16.01 7.16 15.31
N PHE A 311 14.74 6.82 15.46
CA PHE A 311 14.14 5.67 14.78
C PHE A 311 12.90 6.04 13.96
N VAL A 312 12.60 5.27 12.93
CA VAL A 312 11.33 5.33 12.21
C VAL A 312 10.25 4.72 13.11
N PRO A 313 9.17 5.47 13.43
CA PRO A 313 8.17 5.00 14.39
C PRO A 313 7.32 3.88 13.82
N ASN A 314 6.88 2.95 14.67
CA ASN A 314 5.88 1.94 14.32
C ASN A 314 4.65 2.60 13.66
N VAL A 315 4.16 3.68 14.23
CA VAL A 315 2.98 4.43 13.77
C VAL A 315 3.33 5.90 13.55
N GLU A 316 2.89 6.46 12.41
CA GLU A 316 2.64 7.89 12.22
C GLU A 316 1.19 8.09 11.80
N ALA A 317 0.48 9.00 12.47
CA ALA A 317 -0.90 9.31 12.15
C ALA A 317 -1.16 10.81 12.11
N SER A 318 -2.36 11.19 11.71
CA SER A 318 -2.82 12.57 11.69
C SER A 318 -2.59 13.26 13.03
N PHE A 319 -2.51 14.60 13.01
CA PHE A 319 -2.36 15.45 14.19
C PHE A 319 -1.06 15.25 14.97
N GLY A 320 -0.01 14.71 14.31
CA GLY A 320 1.30 14.53 14.92
C GLY A 320 1.42 13.33 15.87
N VAL A 321 0.48 12.41 15.82
CA VAL A 321 0.53 11.17 16.59
C VAL A 321 1.64 10.28 16.03
N LYS A 322 2.52 9.78 16.90
CA LYS A 322 3.59 8.82 16.59
C LYS A 322 3.80 7.86 17.76
N SER A 323 4.31 6.68 17.50
CA SER A 323 4.91 5.85 18.55
C SER A 323 6.32 6.37 18.85
N PHE A 324 6.49 7.00 20.02
CA PHE A 324 7.77 7.53 20.48
C PHE A 324 8.57 6.54 21.33
N ASP A 325 8.06 5.35 21.51
CA ASP A 325 8.57 4.30 22.38
C ASP A 325 9.11 3.09 21.60
N ARG A 326 8.73 2.92 20.33
CA ARG A 326 9.05 1.73 19.52
C ARG A 326 9.09 1.99 18.02
N SER A 327 9.89 1.20 17.33
CA SER A 327 10.00 1.14 15.88
C SER A 327 9.20 -0.05 15.30
N GLN A 328 9.55 -0.50 14.09
CA GLN A 328 9.10 -1.75 13.46
C GLN A 328 10.26 -2.40 12.66
N PRO A 329 10.08 -3.58 12.03
CA PRO A 329 11.17 -4.31 11.37
C PRO A 329 11.98 -3.47 10.39
N PRO A 330 13.33 -3.49 10.44
CA PRO A 330 14.21 -2.62 9.65
C PRO A 330 14.29 -3.06 8.18
N VAL A 331 13.25 -2.76 7.39
CA VAL A 331 13.19 -3.07 5.95
C VAL A 331 13.52 -1.88 5.06
N GLY A 332 13.70 -0.69 5.62
CA GLY A 332 13.82 0.57 4.88
C GLY A 332 14.98 0.60 3.91
N SER A 333 16.19 0.19 4.34
CA SER A 333 17.38 0.18 3.46
C SER A 333 17.24 -0.80 2.30
N MET A 334 16.67 -1.99 2.55
CA MET A 334 16.37 -2.98 1.51
C MET A 334 15.43 -2.38 0.46
N VAL A 335 14.32 -1.81 0.88
CA VAL A 335 13.32 -1.23 -0.03
C VAL A 335 13.90 -0.07 -0.83
N CYS A 336 14.56 0.89 -0.17
CA CYS A 336 15.15 2.03 -0.85
C CYS A 336 16.23 1.62 -1.86
N LYS A 337 17.04 0.59 -1.53
CA LYS A 337 18.04 0.04 -2.46
C LYS A 337 17.39 -0.62 -3.68
N LEU A 338 16.36 -1.43 -3.49
CA LEU A 338 15.63 -2.08 -4.58
C LEU A 338 14.98 -1.06 -5.52
N ILE A 339 14.37 0.00 -4.97
CA ILE A 339 13.80 1.11 -5.77
C ILE A 339 14.91 1.82 -6.56
N PHE A 340 16.05 2.09 -5.91
CA PHE A 340 17.20 2.69 -6.59
C PHE A 340 17.74 1.80 -7.71
N ASP A 341 17.86 0.50 -7.49
CA ASP A 341 18.38 -0.44 -8.50
C ASP A 341 17.55 -0.41 -9.78
N LYS A 342 16.25 -0.16 -9.65
CA LYS A 342 15.35 -0.05 -10.80
C LYS A 342 15.50 1.29 -11.54
N TYR A 343 15.62 2.41 -10.83
CA TYR A 343 15.53 3.75 -11.44
C TYR A 343 16.85 4.52 -11.50
N GLN A 344 17.87 4.12 -10.74
CA GLN A 344 19.23 4.66 -10.73
C GLN A 344 19.31 6.18 -10.44
N GLU A 345 18.36 6.74 -9.71
CA GLU A 345 18.32 8.18 -9.41
C GLU A 345 18.93 8.47 -8.02
N LYS A 346 20.19 8.95 -8.00
CA LYS A 346 20.95 9.18 -6.75
C LYS A 346 20.31 10.19 -5.79
N TRP A 347 19.57 11.17 -6.30
CA TRP A 347 18.92 12.17 -5.44
C TRP A 347 17.96 11.50 -4.43
N PHE A 348 17.26 10.43 -4.84
CA PHE A 348 16.38 9.66 -3.97
C PHE A 348 17.14 9.05 -2.79
N LEU A 349 18.30 8.41 -3.06
CA LEU A 349 19.13 7.88 -1.97
C LEU A 349 19.68 9.00 -1.07
N GLN A 350 20.05 10.15 -1.62
CA GLN A 350 20.52 11.31 -0.85
C GLN A 350 19.44 11.81 0.12
N GLU A 351 18.17 11.77 -0.30
CA GLU A 351 17.03 12.23 0.52
C GLU A 351 16.78 11.31 1.72
N VAL A 352 16.93 10.00 1.58
CA VAL A 352 16.59 9.03 2.63
C VAL A 352 17.78 8.57 3.48
N TYR A 353 19.00 8.70 2.98
CA TYR A 353 20.19 8.04 3.53
C TYR A 353 20.47 8.39 4.99
N GLN A 354 20.46 9.69 5.34
CA GLN A 354 20.83 10.12 6.70
C GLN A 354 19.87 9.58 7.76
N ASN A 355 18.59 9.54 7.45
CA ASN A 355 17.58 9.01 8.36
C ASN A 355 17.71 7.48 8.50
N LEU A 356 17.93 6.76 7.40
CA LEU A 356 18.19 5.32 7.43
C LEU A 356 19.43 4.97 8.26
N LEU A 357 20.53 5.74 8.11
CA LEU A 357 21.75 5.54 8.89
C LEU A 357 21.53 5.79 10.38
N THR A 358 20.77 6.84 10.72
CA THR A 358 20.42 7.16 12.10
C THR A 358 19.59 6.02 12.72
N TRP A 359 18.60 5.53 11.99
CA TRP A 359 17.76 4.42 12.41
C TRP A 359 18.54 3.09 12.55
N ASN A 360 19.43 2.76 11.61
CA ASN A 360 20.31 1.60 11.71
C ASN A 360 21.19 1.64 12.97
N ARG A 361 21.78 2.82 13.29
CA ARG A 361 22.59 3.01 14.50
C ARG A 361 21.77 2.91 15.79
N TRP A 362 20.49 3.34 15.73
CA TRP A 362 19.59 3.25 16.87
C TRP A 362 19.34 1.80 17.30
N TRP A 363 19.17 0.87 16.38
CA TRP A 363 19.00 -0.55 16.68
C TRP A 363 20.19 -1.13 17.50
N ASP A 364 21.42 -0.90 17.06
CA ASP A 364 22.63 -1.36 17.77
C ASP A 364 22.73 -0.77 19.18
N LYS A 365 22.28 0.46 19.36
CA LYS A 365 22.37 1.18 20.64
C LYS A 365 21.24 0.83 21.62
N HIS A 366 20.01 0.66 21.15
CA HIS A 366 18.82 0.61 22.00
C HIS A 366 18.15 -0.77 22.06
N ARG A 367 18.50 -1.68 21.17
CA ARG A 367 17.89 -3.02 21.08
C ARG A 367 18.91 -4.15 21.23
N ASN A 368 20.14 -3.81 21.59
CA ASN A 368 21.20 -4.78 21.85
C ASN A 368 21.07 -5.35 23.28
N ASN A 369 20.75 -6.63 23.37
CA ASN A 369 20.73 -7.38 24.61
C ASN A 369 21.78 -8.52 24.53
N GLN A 370 22.85 -8.43 25.28
CA GLN A 370 23.96 -9.42 25.33
C GLN A 370 24.61 -9.71 23.95
N GLY A 371 24.61 -8.74 23.05
CA GLY A 371 25.13 -8.87 21.68
C GLY A 371 24.15 -9.40 20.66
N PHE A 372 22.93 -9.74 21.05
CA PHE A 372 21.81 -10.02 20.16
C PHE A 372 20.87 -8.81 20.10
N LEU A 373 20.06 -8.74 19.05
CA LEU A 373 18.95 -7.79 19.02
C LEU A 373 17.67 -8.44 19.53
N SER A 374 16.92 -7.65 20.30
CA SER A 374 15.66 -8.02 20.91
C SER A 374 14.62 -6.91 20.68
N TRP A 375 13.36 -7.28 20.47
CA TRP A 375 12.27 -6.33 20.39
C TRP A 375 12.06 -5.62 21.72
N GLY A 376 11.66 -4.36 21.68
CA GLY A 376 11.56 -3.54 22.89
C GLY A 376 10.57 -2.39 22.79
N SER A 377 10.44 -1.67 23.90
CA SER A 377 9.67 -0.42 23.97
C SER A 377 10.25 0.44 25.07
N ASP A 378 10.67 1.65 24.71
CA ASP A 378 11.29 2.58 25.64
C ASP A 378 10.22 3.39 26.42
N PRO A 379 10.46 3.76 27.69
CA PRO A 379 9.60 4.71 28.37
C PRO A 379 9.73 6.09 27.71
N HIS A 380 8.61 6.72 27.37
CA HIS A 380 8.60 8.04 26.77
C HIS A 380 7.39 8.87 27.23
N PRO A 381 7.54 10.18 27.56
CA PRO A 381 6.43 11.02 28.04
C PRO A 381 5.28 11.19 27.04
N LYS A 382 5.58 11.02 25.74
CA LYS A 382 4.60 11.03 24.63
C LYS A 382 4.36 9.62 24.06
N GLY A 383 4.81 8.57 24.76
CA GLY A 383 4.59 7.18 24.35
C GLY A 383 3.10 6.83 24.36
N MET A 384 2.76 5.76 23.67
CA MET A 384 1.41 5.19 23.73
C MET A 384 1.14 4.67 25.15
N ASP A 385 -0.13 4.49 25.52
CA ASP A 385 -0.56 4.10 26.89
C ASP A 385 0.09 2.79 27.38
N ASP A 386 0.49 1.93 26.44
CA ASP A 386 1.14 0.64 26.69
C ASP A 386 2.68 0.69 26.61
N SER A 387 3.30 1.87 26.47
CA SER A 387 4.75 2.03 26.36
C SER A 387 5.50 1.36 27.52
N ASN A 388 6.76 0.96 27.29
CA ASN A 388 7.60 0.23 28.24
C ASN A 388 6.94 -1.04 28.80
N SER A 389 6.38 -1.85 27.90
CA SER A 389 5.70 -3.10 28.24
C SER A 389 6.03 -4.22 27.26
N LYS A 390 5.74 -5.47 27.67
CA LYS A 390 5.81 -6.63 26.78
C LYS A 390 4.94 -6.45 25.54
N HIS A 391 3.71 -5.97 25.70
CA HIS A 391 2.79 -5.76 24.59
C HIS A 391 3.35 -4.76 23.56
N ALA A 392 3.88 -3.64 24.02
CA ALA A 392 4.50 -2.64 23.14
C ALA A 392 5.75 -3.18 22.43
N ALA A 393 6.56 -4.03 23.07
CA ALA A 393 7.68 -4.71 22.43
C ALA A 393 7.22 -5.73 21.36
N MET A 394 6.08 -6.40 21.57
CA MET A 394 5.45 -7.23 20.54
C MET A 394 4.99 -6.40 19.34
N LEU A 395 4.40 -5.22 19.57
CA LEU A 395 4.03 -4.29 18.50
C LEU A 395 5.25 -3.76 17.72
N GLU A 396 6.42 -3.61 18.34
CA GLU A 396 7.67 -3.29 17.63
C GLU A 396 8.07 -4.39 16.63
N SER A 397 7.76 -5.64 16.92
CA SER A 397 8.01 -6.75 15.98
C SER A 397 7.09 -6.74 14.76
N GLY A 398 5.96 -6.02 14.82
CA GLY A 398 4.87 -6.08 13.85
C GLY A 398 4.07 -7.39 13.92
N LEU A 399 4.34 -8.27 14.90
CA LEU A 399 3.69 -9.57 15.09
C LEU A 399 2.87 -9.57 16.39
N ASP A 400 1.93 -8.67 16.50
CA ASP A 400 1.28 -8.13 17.71
C ASP A 400 0.84 -9.15 18.76
N ASN A 401 0.35 -10.33 18.36
CA ASN A 401 -0.05 -11.40 19.28
C ASN A 401 0.63 -12.74 18.98
N SER A 402 1.80 -12.72 18.35
CA SER A 402 2.52 -13.93 17.96
C SER A 402 2.87 -14.81 19.18
N PRO A 403 2.69 -16.14 19.07
CA PRO A 403 3.12 -17.07 20.13
C PRO A 403 4.63 -17.08 20.34
N LEU A 404 5.44 -16.58 19.42
CA LEU A 404 6.90 -16.43 19.60
C LEU A 404 7.25 -15.75 20.92
N PHE A 405 6.38 -14.84 21.38
CA PHE A 405 6.61 -14.02 22.58
C PHE A 405 5.87 -14.52 23.81
N ASP A 406 5.03 -15.58 23.73
CA ASP A 406 4.20 -16.04 24.86
C ASP A 406 5.05 -16.32 26.10
N ASP A 407 6.18 -17.03 25.93
CA ASP A 407 7.10 -17.43 27.00
C ASP A 407 8.24 -16.42 27.27
N ALA A 408 8.33 -15.30 26.51
CA ALA A 408 9.36 -14.29 26.70
C ALA A 408 9.04 -13.35 27.86
N VAL A 409 10.06 -12.95 28.61
CA VAL A 409 9.97 -11.97 29.70
C VAL A 409 10.33 -10.58 29.14
N PHE A 410 9.63 -9.55 29.54
CA PHE A 410 10.02 -8.16 29.27
C PHE A 410 10.86 -7.64 30.43
N ASN A 411 12.05 -7.17 30.13
CA ASN A 411 12.97 -6.58 31.10
C ASN A 411 12.82 -5.06 31.10
N THR A 412 12.33 -4.52 32.20
CA THR A 412 12.10 -3.08 32.37
C THR A 412 13.37 -2.26 32.57
N GLU A 413 14.54 -2.89 32.79
CA GLU A 413 15.83 -2.21 32.89
C GLU A 413 16.48 -2.01 31.51
N THR A 414 16.35 -3.01 30.64
CA THR A 414 16.85 -2.96 29.25
C THR A 414 15.79 -2.46 28.26
N HIS A 415 14.52 -2.42 28.65
CA HIS A 415 13.36 -2.08 27.84
C HIS A 415 13.16 -3.01 26.63
N THR A 416 13.60 -4.27 26.77
CA THR A 416 13.55 -5.30 25.71
C THR A 416 12.94 -6.60 26.21
N LEU A 417 12.49 -7.44 25.27
CA LEU A 417 12.23 -8.84 25.57
C LEU A 417 13.53 -9.58 25.85
N GLU A 418 13.52 -10.49 26.83
CA GLU A 418 14.63 -11.42 27.06
C GLU A 418 14.61 -12.54 26.00
N LEU A 419 14.78 -12.15 24.74
CA LEU A 419 14.69 -13.02 23.57
C LEU A 419 15.60 -12.50 22.47
N ALA A 420 16.66 -13.25 22.16
CA ALA A 420 17.43 -13.08 20.95
C ALA A 420 16.59 -13.56 19.75
N ASP A 421 16.11 -12.63 18.93
CA ASP A 421 15.18 -12.91 17.83
C ASP A 421 15.95 -13.15 16.53
N ALA A 422 15.85 -14.36 15.96
CA ALA A 422 16.56 -14.76 14.75
C ALA A 422 16.07 -13.97 13.52
N GLY A 423 14.79 -13.63 13.49
CA GLY A 423 14.17 -12.83 12.41
C GLY A 423 14.68 -11.40 12.41
N LEU A 424 14.64 -10.71 13.56
CA LEU A 424 15.18 -9.36 13.71
C LEU A 424 16.67 -9.32 13.37
N MET A 425 17.45 -10.27 13.89
CA MET A 425 18.89 -10.39 13.60
C MET A 425 19.14 -10.54 12.10
N GLY A 426 18.35 -11.38 11.42
CA GLY A 426 18.42 -11.56 9.96
C GLY A 426 18.11 -10.28 9.18
N LEU A 427 17.02 -9.59 9.54
CA LEU A 427 16.65 -8.32 8.91
C LEU A 427 17.68 -7.23 9.15
N TYR A 428 18.22 -7.13 10.37
CA TYR A 428 19.19 -6.10 10.69
C TYR A 428 20.54 -6.29 9.98
N VAL A 429 21.03 -7.53 9.89
CA VAL A 429 22.23 -7.85 9.10
C VAL A 429 22.02 -7.50 7.64
N ALA A 430 20.84 -7.80 7.09
CA ALA A 430 20.46 -7.41 5.74
C ALA A 430 20.37 -5.87 5.58
N ASP A 431 19.77 -5.15 6.55
CA ASP A 431 19.71 -3.69 6.56
C ASP A 431 21.12 -3.07 6.54
N CYS A 432 22.06 -3.57 7.36
CA CYS A 432 23.45 -3.14 7.33
C CYS A 432 24.11 -3.35 5.95
N ASN A 433 23.83 -4.49 5.29
CA ASN A 433 24.36 -4.79 3.98
C ASN A 433 23.83 -3.82 2.91
N TYR A 434 22.50 -3.68 2.82
CA TYR A 434 21.86 -2.78 1.85
C TYR A 434 22.27 -1.31 2.07
N LEU A 435 22.32 -0.87 3.34
CA LEU A 435 22.72 0.49 3.67
C LEU A 435 24.21 0.75 3.37
N SER A 436 25.08 -0.26 3.56
CA SER A 436 26.50 -0.19 3.16
C SER A 436 26.65 -0.02 1.64
N GLU A 437 25.82 -0.69 0.85
CA GLU A 437 25.78 -0.51 -0.61
C GLU A 437 25.31 0.91 -0.97
N ILE A 438 24.25 1.41 -0.33
CA ILE A 438 23.77 2.79 -0.50
C ILE A 438 24.89 3.79 -0.16
N ALA A 439 25.57 3.62 0.97
CA ALA A 439 26.71 4.45 1.38
C ALA A 439 27.82 4.46 0.33
N THR A 440 28.14 3.29 -0.23
CA THR A 440 29.13 3.15 -1.30
C THR A 440 28.71 3.93 -2.57
N ILE A 441 27.45 3.81 -3.00
CA ILE A 441 26.88 4.54 -4.15
C ILE A 441 26.97 6.05 -3.95
N LEU A 442 26.79 6.51 -2.71
CA LEU A 442 26.84 7.91 -2.33
C LEU A 442 28.28 8.44 -2.05
N GLY A 443 29.29 7.57 -2.11
CA GLY A 443 30.69 7.93 -1.85
C GLY A 443 31.02 8.11 -0.36
N LYS A 444 30.27 7.49 0.53
CA LYS A 444 30.39 7.55 1.99
C LYS A 444 31.22 6.38 2.51
N ALA A 445 32.53 6.39 2.23
CA ALA A 445 33.42 5.24 2.46
C ALA A 445 33.52 4.82 3.93
N ASP A 446 33.58 5.77 4.86
CA ASP A 446 33.72 5.47 6.30
C ASP A 446 32.45 4.83 6.87
N GLU A 447 31.27 5.38 6.51
CA GLU A 447 30.00 4.80 6.91
C GLU A 447 29.75 3.43 6.25
N ALA A 448 30.16 3.25 4.99
CA ALA A 448 30.08 1.94 4.33
C ALA A 448 30.94 0.89 5.06
N LYS A 449 32.13 1.27 5.54
CA LYS A 449 32.99 0.40 6.34
C LYS A 449 32.36 0.08 7.70
N GLU A 450 31.88 1.09 8.44
CA GLU A 450 31.17 0.94 9.71
C GLU A 450 30.01 -0.08 9.59
N LEU A 451 29.19 0.06 8.54
CA LEU A 451 28.03 -0.81 8.30
C LEU A 451 28.44 -2.25 7.99
N LYS A 452 29.54 -2.45 7.23
CA LYS A 452 30.09 -3.79 6.97
C LYS A 452 30.62 -4.45 8.25
N GLU A 453 31.31 -3.69 9.10
CA GLU A 453 31.80 -4.18 10.38
C GLU A 453 30.64 -4.56 11.31
N ARG A 454 29.58 -3.76 11.33
CA ARG A 454 28.35 -4.04 12.08
C ARG A 454 27.61 -5.27 11.54
N SER A 455 27.46 -5.38 10.21
CA SER A 455 26.92 -6.58 9.57
C SER A 455 27.69 -7.84 9.95
N ALA A 456 29.03 -7.78 9.91
CA ALA A 456 29.87 -8.91 10.30
C ALA A 456 29.69 -9.28 11.79
N LYS A 457 29.70 -8.28 12.69
CA LYS A 457 29.47 -8.47 14.13
C LYS A 457 28.18 -9.23 14.41
N TYR A 458 27.05 -8.73 13.85
CA TYR A 458 25.73 -9.32 14.08
C TYR A 458 25.52 -10.61 13.27
N GLY A 459 26.19 -10.76 12.12
CA GLY A 459 26.19 -12.00 11.35
C GLY A 459 26.85 -13.16 12.12
N GLU A 460 27.97 -12.93 12.83
CA GLU A 460 28.57 -13.94 13.69
C GLU A 460 27.66 -14.30 14.87
N LYS A 461 27.00 -13.30 15.48
CA LYS A 461 26.02 -13.55 16.55
C LYS A 461 24.79 -14.31 16.04
N LEU A 462 24.32 -14.03 14.84
CA LEU A 462 23.20 -14.75 14.24
C LEU A 462 23.51 -16.24 14.03
N LYS A 463 24.77 -16.60 13.72
CA LYS A 463 25.18 -18.01 13.61
C LYS A 463 25.04 -18.78 14.94
N GLU A 464 25.13 -18.10 16.09
CA GLU A 464 24.91 -18.73 17.41
C GLU A 464 23.44 -19.15 17.64
N LEU A 465 22.52 -18.63 16.83
CA LEU A 465 21.09 -18.99 16.85
C LEU A 465 20.77 -20.20 15.95
N TRP A 466 21.75 -20.75 15.23
CA TRP A 466 21.58 -22.00 14.52
C TRP A 466 21.51 -23.18 15.46
N ASP A 467 20.34 -23.82 15.56
CA ASP A 467 20.18 -25.07 16.28
C ASP A 467 20.56 -26.25 15.38
N ASN A 468 21.72 -26.82 15.61
CA ASN A 468 22.23 -27.90 14.78
C ASN A 468 21.43 -29.21 14.94
N GLU A 469 20.73 -29.42 16.03
CA GLU A 469 19.89 -30.61 16.24
C GLU A 469 18.61 -30.49 15.39
N SER A 470 17.90 -29.41 15.53
CA SER A 470 16.67 -29.19 14.78
C SER A 470 16.92 -28.78 13.31
N GLY A 471 18.03 -28.10 13.01
CA GLY A 471 18.44 -27.71 11.66
C GLY A 471 17.68 -26.49 11.13
N ILE A 472 17.47 -25.50 11.99
CA ILE A 472 16.89 -24.19 11.68
C ILE A 472 17.45 -23.13 12.62
N PHE A 473 17.43 -21.86 12.21
CA PHE A 473 17.68 -20.76 13.14
C PHE A 473 16.49 -20.62 14.10
N ARG A 474 16.76 -20.51 15.38
CA ARG A 474 15.73 -20.42 16.43
C ARG A 474 15.97 -19.20 17.31
N ASP A 475 14.89 -18.63 17.78
CA ASP A 475 14.95 -17.62 18.83
C ASP A 475 15.47 -18.25 20.12
N LYS A 476 16.19 -17.44 20.90
CA LYS A 476 16.83 -17.93 22.12
C LYS A 476 16.56 -17.00 23.29
N TYR A 477 16.03 -17.55 24.37
CA TYR A 477 15.80 -16.77 25.58
C TYR A 477 17.14 -16.39 26.23
N THR A 478 17.36 -15.09 26.42
CA THR A 478 18.63 -14.56 26.97
C THR A 478 18.73 -14.70 28.46
N ASP A 479 17.62 -14.73 29.20
CA ASP A 479 17.52 -14.90 30.64
C ASP A 479 17.87 -16.33 31.12
N ARG A 480 17.60 -17.34 30.28
CA ARG A 480 17.81 -18.77 30.65
C ARG A 480 18.65 -19.56 29.66
N ASN A 481 19.12 -18.91 28.57
CA ASN A 481 20.00 -19.49 27.56
C ASN A 481 19.41 -20.74 26.84
N GLU A 482 18.11 -20.79 26.62
CA GLU A 482 17.38 -21.90 26.01
C GLU A 482 16.76 -21.46 24.67
N PHE A 483 16.74 -22.37 23.68
CA PHE A 483 16.02 -22.13 22.44
C PHE A 483 14.50 -22.11 22.64
N SER A 484 13.82 -21.18 22.00
CA SER A 484 12.36 -21.14 21.95
C SER A 484 11.82 -22.39 21.25
N LYS A 485 10.71 -22.93 21.73
CA LYS A 485 10.00 -24.04 21.05
C LYS A 485 9.12 -23.56 19.89
N HIS A 486 8.79 -22.27 19.84
CA HIS A 486 7.93 -21.69 18.83
C HIS A 486 8.70 -21.42 17.55
N LEU A 487 8.12 -21.76 16.40
CA LEU A 487 8.70 -21.55 15.08
C LEU A 487 7.73 -20.77 14.18
N ALA A 488 8.22 -19.68 13.60
CA ALA A 488 7.49 -18.81 12.68
C ALA A 488 8.27 -18.62 11.36
N PRO A 489 7.67 -18.03 10.33
CA PRO A 489 8.39 -17.70 9.10
C PRO A 489 9.61 -16.79 9.31
N THR A 490 9.67 -16.05 10.42
CA THR A 490 10.83 -15.24 10.83
C THR A 490 12.11 -16.06 10.99
N ASN A 491 12.00 -17.35 11.33
CA ASN A 491 13.16 -18.25 11.43
C ASN A 491 13.83 -18.52 10.06
N PHE A 492 13.18 -18.16 8.93
CA PHE A 492 13.78 -18.18 7.60
C PHE A 492 14.47 -16.84 7.22
N TYR A 493 14.26 -15.73 7.96
CA TYR A 493 14.83 -14.43 7.62
C TYR A 493 16.37 -14.35 7.65
N PRO A 494 17.10 -15.19 8.41
CA PRO A 494 18.55 -15.30 8.26
C PRO A 494 19.02 -15.59 6.83
N LEU A 495 18.15 -16.15 5.98
CA LEU A 495 18.42 -16.33 4.55
C LEU A 495 18.51 -15.00 3.80
N ILE A 496 17.78 -13.94 4.23
CA ILE A 496 17.85 -12.60 3.61
C ILE A 496 19.25 -12.01 3.82
N ALA A 497 19.81 -12.22 4.99
CA ALA A 497 21.16 -11.77 5.36
C ALA A 497 22.29 -12.52 4.65
N GLY A 498 22.00 -13.66 4.01
CA GLY A 498 23.02 -14.53 3.41
C GLY A 498 23.94 -15.21 4.43
N VAL A 499 23.50 -15.35 5.69
CA VAL A 499 24.34 -15.91 6.79
C VAL A 499 24.33 -17.43 6.78
N ALA A 500 23.25 -18.06 6.36
CA ALA A 500 23.16 -19.52 6.25
C ALA A 500 24.08 -20.06 5.14
N THR A 501 24.61 -21.27 5.32
CA THR A 501 25.22 -22.01 4.21
C THR A 501 24.14 -22.58 3.29
N GLN A 502 24.50 -22.97 2.06
CA GLN A 502 23.56 -23.64 1.15
C GLN A 502 22.98 -24.92 1.77
N GLU A 503 23.81 -25.72 2.45
CA GLU A 503 23.39 -26.94 3.13
C GLU A 503 22.39 -26.65 4.28
N GLN A 504 22.63 -25.60 5.05
CA GLN A 504 21.70 -25.18 6.10
C GLN A 504 20.35 -24.75 5.50
N ALA A 505 20.37 -23.97 4.42
CA ALA A 505 19.16 -23.55 3.72
C ALA A 505 18.37 -24.75 3.16
N GLU A 506 19.04 -25.70 2.54
CA GLU A 506 18.41 -26.96 2.06
C GLU A 506 17.80 -27.77 3.21
N ARG A 507 18.48 -27.85 4.34
CA ARG A 507 17.97 -28.54 5.53
C ARG A 507 16.72 -27.85 6.09
N MET A 508 16.69 -26.51 6.14
CA MET A 508 15.50 -25.74 6.52
C MET A 508 14.33 -26.02 5.59
N MET A 509 14.58 -26.07 4.26
CA MET A 509 13.52 -26.37 3.29
C MET A 509 12.95 -27.78 3.50
N LYS A 510 13.81 -28.76 3.64
CA LYS A 510 13.40 -30.17 3.82
C LYS A 510 12.64 -30.41 5.11
N ASN A 511 13.17 -29.91 6.22
CA ASN A 511 12.65 -30.23 7.55
C ASN A 511 11.41 -29.40 7.92
N TYR A 512 11.30 -28.16 7.41
CA TYR A 512 10.29 -27.19 7.83
C TYR A 512 9.43 -26.67 6.70
N PHE A 513 10.04 -26.08 5.65
CA PHE A 513 9.29 -25.42 4.58
C PHE A 513 8.36 -26.39 3.86
N PHE A 514 8.86 -27.56 3.44
CA PHE A 514 8.08 -28.60 2.75
C PHE A 514 7.41 -29.61 3.69
N ASN A 515 7.57 -29.44 5.00
CA ASN A 515 6.98 -30.35 5.97
C ASN A 515 5.51 -29.96 6.24
N PRO A 516 4.53 -30.85 5.96
CA PRO A 516 3.11 -30.53 6.19
C PRO A 516 2.73 -30.45 7.67
N LYS A 517 3.58 -30.91 8.58
CA LYS A 517 3.40 -30.70 10.03
C LYS A 517 3.92 -29.35 10.48
N GLU A 518 4.71 -28.66 9.65
CA GLU A 518 5.34 -27.38 9.98
C GLU A 518 4.73 -26.24 9.15
N PHE A 519 5.27 -25.94 7.97
CA PHE A 519 4.83 -24.77 7.20
C PHE A 519 4.12 -25.10 5.88
N PHE A 520 4.24 -26.33 5.37
CA PHE A 520 3.62 -26.69 4.11
C PHE A 520 2.11 -26.96 4.24
N GLY A 521 1.34 -26.59 3.22
CA GLY A 521 -0.10 -26.84 3.15
C GLY A 521 -0.68 -26.41 1.80
N ASP A 522 -2.00 -26.52 1.65
CA ASP A 522 -2.70 -26.03 0.47
C ASP A 522 -2.48 -24.51 0.32
N PHE A 523 -2.54 -23.81 1.43
CA PHE A 523 -2.14 -22.41 1.54
C PHE A 523 -0.95 -22.28 2.49
N MET A 524 0.00 -21.36 2.18
CA MET A 524 1.23 -21.15 2.95
C MET A 524 1.74 -19.71 2.80
N ILE A 525 2.56 -19.21 3.72
CA ILE A 525 3.12 -19.81 4.93
C ILE A 525 2.33 -19.30 6.12
N PRO A 526 1.87 -20.16 7.08
CA PRO A 526 1.21 -19.67 8.29
C PRO A 526 2.19 -18.92 9.19
N SER A 527 1.68 -17.97 9.96
CA SER A 527 2.44 -17.10 10.87
C SER A 527 3.12 -17.83 12.05
N ILE A 528 2.72 -19.06 12.29
CA ILE A 528 3.32 -19.96 13.26
C ILE A 528 3.28 -21.39 12.70
N SER A 529 4.21 -22.26 13.07
CA SER A 529 4.23 -23.67 12.65
C SER A 529 2.91 -24.37 12.94
N ARG A 530 2.47 -25.26 12.05
CA ARG A 530 1.25 -26.08 12.22
C ARG A 530 1.36 -27.05 13.40
N SER A 531 2.58 -27.38 13.85
CA SER A 531 2.85 -28.19 15.05
C SER A 531 2.70 -27.39 16.35
N ASP A 532 2.68 -26.06 16.28
CA ASP A 532 2.49 -25.20 17.45
C ASP A 532 1.04 -25.28 17.97
N PRO A 533 0.83 -25.42 19.29
CA PRO A 533 -0.51 -25.43 19.86
C PRO A 533 -1.36 -24.22 19.50
N ALA A 534 -0.75 -23.04 19.32
CA ALA A 534 -1.42 -21.80 18.97
C ALA A 534 -1.85 -21.72 17.50
N PHE A 535 -1.42 -22.64 16.64
CA PHE A 535 -1.81 -22.66 15.23
C PHE A 535 -3.33 -22.74 15.04
N SER A 536 -4.00 -23.53 15.88
CA SER A 536 -5.45 -23.74 15.83
C SER A 536 -6.28 -22.52 16.25
N ASP A 537 -5.68 -21.50 16.87
CA ASP A 537 -6.38 -20.27 17.27
C ASP A 537 -6.92 -19.53 16.04
N ASN A 538 -6.23 -19.64 14.90
CA ASN A 538 -6.56 -18.97 13.65
C ASN A 538 -6.92 -17.50 13.86
N ASN A 539 -6.18 -16.82 14.71
CA ASN A 539 -6.45 -15.45 15.15
C ASN A 539 -5.23 -14.55 15.00
N TYR A 540 -5.29 -13.63 14.05
CA TYR A 540 -4.28 -12.63 13.76
C TYR A 540 -2.89 -13.28 13.49
N TRP A 541 -1.84 -13.06 14.31
CA TRP A 541 -0.51 -13.68 14.11
C TRP A 541 -0.41 -15.12 14.68
N ARG A 542 -1.52 -15.75 15.00
CA ARG A 542 -1.62 -17.10 15.55
C ARG A 542 -2.26 -18.04 14.52
N GLY A 543 -1.50 -18.42 13.50
CA GLY A 543 -1.88 -19.43 12.50
C GLY A 543 -2.38 -18.91 11.14
N ARG A 544 -2.61 -17.61 10.96
CA ARG A 544 -3.04 -17.04 9.67
C ARG A 544 -1.84 -16.74 8.76
N ILE A 545 -2.08 -16.57 7.45
CA ILE A 545 -1.05 -16.23 6.45
C ILE A 545 -0.99 -14.72 6.28
N TRP A 546 0.23 -14.18 6.24
CA TRP A 546 0.51 -12.77 6.11
C TRP A 546 1.42 -12.51 4.91
N ALA A 547 1.01 -11.61 4.05
CA ALA A 547 1.74 -11.27 2.83
C ALA A 547 3.18 -10.79 3.09
N PRO A 548 3.47 -9.93 4.09
CA PRO A 548 4.84 -9.52 4.42
C PRO A 548 5.76 -10.70 4.77
N MET A 549 5.27 -11.69 5.53
CA MET A 549 6.06 -12.87 5.87
C MET A 549 6.41 -13.69 4.63
N ASN A 550 5.43 -13.94 3.74
CA ASN A 550 5.67 -14.63 2.48
C ASN A 550 6.70 -13.88 1.62
N PHE A 551 6.59 -12.55 1.54
CA PHE A 551 7.51 -11.73 0.77
C PHE A 551 8.94 -11.79 1.33
N LEU A 552 9.11 -11.65 2.63
CA LEU A 552 10.44 -11.70 3.25
C LEU A 552 11.08 -13.09 3.13
N VAL A 553 10.31 -14.17 3.29
CA VAL A 553 10.82 -15.53 2.99
C VAL A 553 11.22 -15.66 1.53
N TYR A 554 10.40 -15.16 0.58
CA TYR A 554 10.75 -15.15 -0.84
C TYR A 554 12.07 -14.41 -1.11
N MET A 555 12.28 -13.24 -0.49
CA MET A 555 13.54 -12.51 -0.60
C MET A 555 14.74 -13.33 -0.09
N GLY A 556 14.58 -14.07 1.00
CA GLY A 556 15.59 -15.00 1.51
C GLY A 556 15.89 -16.14 0.52
N LEU A 557 14.86 -16.77 -0.05
CA LEU A 557 15.02 -17.87 -1.00
C LEU A 557 15.76 -17.47 -2.28
N ARG A 558 15.74 -16.20 -2.67
CA ARG A 558 16.46 -15.70 -3.85
C ARG A 558 17.99 -15.74 -3.71
N ASN A 559 18.51 -15.77 -2.48
CA ASN A 559 19.95 -15.78 -2.21
C ASN A 559 20.56 -17.19 -2.32
N TYR A 560 19.75 -18.24 -2.50
CA TYR A 560 20.19 -19.64 -2.51
C TYR A 560 19.69 -20.38 -3.75
N ASN A 561 20.34 -21.51 -4.06
CA ASN A 561 19.87 -22.40 -5.10
C ASN A 561 18.73 -23.28 -4.58
N LEU A 562 17.53 -22.71 -4.47
CA LEU A 562 16.32 -23.35 -3.92
C LEU A 562 15.12 -23.17 -4.89
N PRO A 563 15.22 -23.61 -6.16
CA PRO A 563 14.21 -23.30 -7.19
C PRO A 563 12.83 -23.87 -6.86
N GLU A 564 12.77 -25.07 -6.26
CA GLU A 564 11.50 -25.72 -5.90
C GLU A 564 10.76 -24.97 -4.79
N ALA A 565 11.48 -24.55 -3.75
CA ALA A 565 10.88 -23.78 -2.65
C ALA A 565 10.41 -22.42 -3.13
N ARG A 566 11.22 -21.73 -3.95
CA ARG A 566 10.85 -20.45 -4.55
C ARG A 566 9.60 -20.59 -5.41
N LYS A 567 9.56 -21.60 -6.30
CA LYS A 567 8.39 -21.84 -7.16
C LYS A 567 7.14 -22.14 -6.33
N ALA A 568 7.23 -23.02 -5.32
CA ALA A 568 6.10 -23.37 -4.47
C ALA A 568 5.52 -22.14 -3.75
N LEU A 569 6.40 -21.27 -3.22
CA LEU A 569 5.95 -20.04 -2.54
C LEU A 569 5.29 -19.05 -3.52
N VAL A 570 5.87 -18.88 -4.71
CA VAL A 570 5.32 -18.00 -5.77
C VAL A 570 3.93 -18.48 -6.19
N ASP A 571 3.79 -19.75 -6.56
CA ASP A 571 2.52 -20.32 -7.05
C ASP A 571 1.43 -20.19 -5.99
N LYS A 572 1.73 -20.56 -4.73
CA LYS A 572 0.75 -20.53 -3.63
C LYS A 572 0.37 -19.13 -3.18
N SER A 573 1.31 -18.18 -3.22
CA SER A 573 1.02 -16.76 -2.95
C SER A 573 0.08 -16.18 -4.00
N GLN A 574 0.33 -16.47 -5.27
CA GLN A 574 -0.53 -16.02 -6.37
C GLN A 574 -1.94 -16.67 -6.30
N GLU A 575 -2.01 -17.97 -6.03
CA GLU A 575 -3.29 -18.70 -5.88
C GLU A 575 -4.12 -18.09 -4.74
N LEU A 576 -3.50 -17.81 -3.61
CA LEU A 576 -4.16 -17.27 -2.42
C LEU A 576 -4.82 -15.92 -2.69
N ILE A 577 -4.08 -14.96 -3.24
CA ILE A 577 -4.66 -13.63 -3.52
C ILE A 577 -5.72 -13.68 -4.62
N LEU A 578 -5.51 -14.48 -5.68
CA LEU A 578 -6.45 -14.55 -6.80
C LEU A 578 -7.76 -15.22 -6.45
N LYS A 579 -7.77 -16.08 -5.43
CA LYS A 579 -9.00 -16.71 -4.92
C LYS A 579 -10.03 -15.65 -4.49
N GLU A 580 -9.64 -14.73 -3.63
CA GLU A 580 -10.54 -13.68 -3.13
C GLU A 580 -10.72 -12.54 -4.15
N TRP A 581 -9.67 -12.17 -4.87
CA TRP A 581 -9.76 -11.12 -5.88
C TRP A 581 -10.77 -11.43 -6.98
N ARG A 582 -10.75 -12.64 -7.53
CA ARG A 582 -11.67 -13.04 -8.60
C ARG A 582 -13.12 -13.17 -8.16
N GLN A 583 -13.35 -13.57 -6.90
CA GLN A 583 -14.71 -13.77 -6.37
C GLN A 583 -15.30 -12.48 -5.80
N ASN A 584 -14.53 -11.75 -5.01
CA ASN A 584 -15.03 -10.69 -4.14
C ASN A 584 -14.39 -9.32 -4.42
N ARG A 585 -13.34 -9.25 -5.25
CA ARG A 585 -12.55 -8.02 -5.46
C ARG A 585 -11.91 -7.50 -4.16
N HIS A 586 -11.51 -8.39 -3.27
CA HIS A 586 -10.88 -8.08 -2.00
C HIS A 586 -9.42 -8.52 -1.96
N VAL A 587 -8.60 -7.77 -1.22
CA VAL A 587 -7.18 -8.04 -0.93
C VAL A 587 -7.00 -7.89 0.57
N TYR A 588 -7.08 -9.01 1.27
CA TYR A 588 -7.15 -9.03 2.71
C TYR A 588 -5.80 -8.76 3.40
N GLU A 589 -5.88 -8.26 4.61
CA GLU A 589 -4.75 -8.06 5.53
C GLU A 589 -4.05 -9.38 5.84
N ASN A 590 -4.82 -10.43 6.11
CA ASN A 590 -4.34 -11.78 6.38
C ASN A 590 -5.37 -12.82 5.91
N TYR A 591 -4.96 -14.09 5.84
CA TYR A 591 -5.79 -15.17 5.31
C TYR A 591 -5.72 -16.41 6.21
N ASN A 592 -6.82 -17.15 6.30
CA ASN A 592 -6.88 -18.45 6.96
C ASN A 592 -5.95 -19.45 6.25
N SER A 593 -5.01 -20.06 6.97
CA SER A 593 -4.02 -20.98 6.40
C SER A 593 -4.54 -22.36 6.03
N VAL A 594 -5.79 -22.67 6.39
CA VAL A 594 -6.46 -23.93 6.05
C VAL A 594 -7.42 -23.75 4.88
N THR A 595 -8.19 -22.67 4.86
CA THR A 595 -9.25 -22.44 3.87
C THR A 595 -8.86 -21.44 2.78
N GLY A 596 -7.84 -20.61 3.02
CA GLY A 596 -7.45 -19.49 2.15
C GLY A 596 -8.45 -18.33 2.15
N ILE A 597 -9.40 -18.29 3.09
CA ILE A 597 -10.40 -17.22 3.19
C ILE A 597 -9.82 -16.07 4.02
N GLY A 598 -9.94 -14.82 3.53
CA GLY A 598 -9.54 -13.62 4.28
C GLY A 598 -10.61 -13.11 5.23
N GLY A 599 -11.87 -13.12 4.78
CA GLY A 599 -13.03 -12.53 5.47
C GLY A 599 -13.72 -13.41 6.51
N ASP A 600 -13.08 -14.42 7.09
CA ASP A 600 -13.65 -15.34 8.08
C ASP A 600 -13.47 -14.90 9.55
N VAL A 601 -12.72 -13.83 9.79
CA VAL A 601 -12.50 -13.22 11.11
C VAL A 601 -12.59 -11.69 11.05
N ASN A 602 -12.90 -11.05 12.18
CA ASN A 602 -12.97 -9.59 12.27
C ASN A 602 -11.57 -8.92 12.31
N SER A 603 -10.53 -9.69 12.64
CA SER A 603 -9.13 -9.24 12.70
C SER A 603 -8.41 -9.37 11.35
N SER A 604 -9.14 -9.18 10.24
CA SER A 604 -8.59 -9.15 8.88
C SER A 604 -9.31 -8.09 8.07
N ASP A 605 -8.67 -6.96 7.82
CA ASP A 605 -9.24 -5.92 6.97
C ASP A 605 -9.38 -6.44 5.53
N ALA A 606 -10.49 -6.12 4.90
CA ALA A 606 -10.86 -6.65 3.60
C ALA A 606 -10.12 -5.99 2.42
N PHE A 607 -9.45 -4.88 2.65
CA PHE A 607 -8.79 -4.13 1.58
C PHE A 607 -7.51 -3.44 2.06
N TYR A 608 -6.51 -4.27 2.40
CA TYR A 608 -5.28 -3.83 3.06
C TYR A 608 -4.09 -3.83 2.08
N SER A 609 -3.31 -2.74 2.08
CA SER A 609 -2.27 -2.46 1.07
C SER A 609 -1.23 -3.57 0.93
N TRP A 610 -0.66 -4.09 2.02
CA TRP A 610 0.40 -5.11 1.95
C TRP A 610 -0.05 -6.46 1.40
N GLY A 611 -1.37 -6.75 1.36
CA GLY A 611 -1.89 -7.96 0.73
C GLY A 611 -1.45 -8.08 -0.74
N GLY A 612 -1.19 -6.95 -1.41
CA GLY A 612 -0.63 -6.89 -2.77
C GLY A 612 0.74 -7.54 -2.92
N LEU A 613 1.51 -7.74 -1.82
CA LEU A 613 2.80 -8.44 -1.86
C LEU A 613 2.69 -9.88 -2.37
N LEU A 614 1.56 -10.56 -2.14
CA LEU A 614 1.33 -11.91 -2.68
C LEU A 614 1.36 -11.91 -4.22
N SER A 615 0.83 -10.87 -4.86
CA SER A 615 0.95 -10.66 -6.30
C SER A 615 2.37 -10.22 -6.71
N PHE A 616 2.97 -9.34 -5.92
CA PHE A 616 4.28 -8.77 -6.22
C PHE A 616 5.39 -9.83 -6.26
N ILE A 617 5.31 -10.85 -5.40
CA ILE A 617 6.20 -12.03 -5.43
C ILE A 617 6.21 -12.66 -6.83
N ALA A 618 5.05 -12.94 -7.43
CA ALA A 618 4.96 -13.54 -8.76
C ALA A 618 5.48 -12.60 -9.85
N LEU A 619 5.17 -11.30 -9.77
CA LEU A 619 5.65 -10.29 -10.71
C LEU A 619 7.18 -10.13 -10.66
N MET A 620 7.79 -10.18 -9.48
CA MET A 620 9.25 -10.18 -9.32
C MET A 620 9.88 -11.45 -9.90
N ASP A 621 9.33 -12.62 -9.60
CA ASP A 621 9.89 -13.90 -10.01
C ASP A 621 9.89 -14.08 -11.54
N GLN A 622 8.83 -13.60 -12.21
CA GLN A 622 8.73 -13.55 -13.67
C GLN A 622 9.54 -12.41 -14.33
N GLY A 623 10.32 -11.67 -13.53
CA GLY A 623 11.24 -10.63 -14.01
C GLY A 623 10.60 -9.30 -14.41
N TYR A 624 9.32 -9.07 -14.12
CA TYR A 624 8.68 -7.77 -14.43
C TYR A 624 9.25 -6.62 -13.61
N TYR A 625 9.78 -6.91 -12.44
CA TYR A 625 10.42 -5.89 -11.61
C TYR A 625 11.79 -5.43 -12.16
N ASN A 626 12.53 -6.33 -12.81
CA ASN A 626 13.90 -6.09 -13.28
C ASN A 626 13.96 -5.60 -14.75
N LYS A 627 12.81 -5.36 -15.39
CA LYS A 627 12.72 -4.92 -16.80
C LYS A 627 12.67 -3.42 -16.92
#